data_28ccd8b46caf264cf89b241eded79f0a
#
_entry.id   28ccd8b46caf264cf89b241eded79f0a
#
_cell.length_a   1.000
_cell.length_b   1.000
_cell.length_c   1.000
_cell.angle_alpha   90.00
_cell.angle_beta   90.00
_cell.angle_gamma   90.00
#
_symmetry.space_group_name_H-M   'P 1'
#
loop_
_entity.id
_entity.type
_entity.pdbx_description
1 polymer ?
#
loop_
_entity_poly.entity_id
_entity_poly.type
_entity_poly.pdbx_seq_one_letter_code
_entity_poly.pdbx_strand_id
1 'polypeptide(L)'
;MKNYLIATMLLLSGINVLRAGTPDDFEWRNATVYFVMTDRFCNGDPTNDVNYGRITDYGSERLNAATFHGGDFAGLLKKAREGYFTDLGVDVVWMSDVYEQIHGWMSGSGAVNDFPHYGYHGYYPLDYTQTDKNYGTIEELRALVDCLHAQGIRVMLGANLNDPGYPTLLDAVQQGFADTGLTEEQAARHIREWSYDRFFEGRVNWKGWYGRDWVRMPDEGWDEANPLQATLYGMPDFKDENDKPVRIPDFLKRKWKREGKRNDAWVNPSARPLRQDLGCPPAGYLIAWIASWVEEFGIDGFRCDIVQNVHLHRWKELSEACNAALEKWRKAHPDDPAARWDERFYLTGDYDRASIDYHPAYAEAGFSSLVNFYFPKHGDLDGIVYLWQAYSDSIAAHADWHPFSYLNNSYHRDTDMDNLVDCATTLLLAPGVAQIFYGDETRRPLSDARLNVDSDQAFRSDMNWQDIDSVTLDHFKRLGTIRKAHPAVASGRQVTLDNHTCARVGLNETVIVRVRPEECEGIPVGGFFSEGEQVVELYTGQRAAVTGGKVRFDKYENGVAVIVKELSNKL
;
A
#
# COMPACT_ATOMS: atom_id res chain seq x y z
N MET A 1 34.14 21.48 -54.76
CA MET A 1 32.96 21.36 -53.91
C MET A 1 33.11 20.07 -53.14
N LYS A 2 33.54 20.13 -51.92
CA LYS A 2 33.92 18.98 -51.07
C LYS A 2 32.77 18.70 -50.09
N ASN A 3 32.22 17.48 -50.21
CA ASN A 3 31.26 16.95 -49.24
C ASN A 3 31.99 16.53 -47.96
N TYR A 4 31.63 17.07 -46.83
CA TYR A 4 32.04 16.56 -45.52
C TYR A 4 30.93 15.67 -44.96
N LEU A 5 31.18 14.36 -44.90
CA LEU A 5 30.41 13.41 -44.09
C LEU A 5 30.86 13.61 -42.63
N ILE A 6 29.95 13.99 -41.76
CA ILE A 6 30.11 13.92 -40.31
C ILE A 6 29.65 12.55 -39.87
N ALA A 7 30.56 11.68 -39.50
CA ALA A 7 30.27 10.41 -38.84
C ALA A 7 30.02 10.68 -37.35
N THR A 8 28.79 10.57 -36.91
CA THR A 8 28.44 10.60 -35.49
C THR A 8 28.73 9.20 -34.91
N MET A 9 29.78 9.10 -34.13
CA MET A 9 30.07 7.93 -33.30
C MET A 9 29.08 7.88 -32.15
N LEU A 10 28.11 6.98 -32.24
CA LEU A 10 27.29 6.55 -31.10
C LEU A 10 28.18 5.66 -30.20
N LEU A 11 28.59 6.21 -29.08
CA LEU A 11 29.09 5.43 -27.95
C LEU A 11 27.91 4.66 -27.35
N LEU A 12 27.75 3.42 -27.75
CA LEU A 12 26.95 2.43 -27.03
C LEU A 12 27.70 2.08 -25.75
N SER A 13 27.40 2.80 -24.66
CA SER A 13 27.68 2.31 -23.31
C SER A 13 26.84 1.03 -23.12
N GLY A 14 27.54 -0.11 -23.04
CA GLY A 14 26.93 -1.38 -22.74
C GLY A 14 26.32 -1.37 -21.34
N ILE A 15 25.07 -1.03 -21.25
CA ILE A 15 24.23 -1.37 -20.10
C ILE A 15 24.00 -2.88 -20.25
N ASN A 16 24.71 -3.68 -19.44
CA ASN A 16 24.34 -5.07 -19.23
C ASN A 16 22.92 -5.06 -18.65
N VAL A 17 21.95 -5.39 -19.45
CA VAL A 17 20.58 -5.67 -18.99
C VAL A 17 20.71 -6.85 -18.02
N LEU A 18 20.66 -6.56 -16.73
CA LEU A 18 20.36 -7.55 -15.71
C LEU A 18 19.08 -8.23 -16.20
N ARG A 19 19.15 -9.54 -16.40
CA ARG A 19 18.01 -10.32 -16.85
C ARG A 19 16.97 -10.22 -15.74
N ALA A 20 15.99 -9.34 -15.91
CA ALA A 20 14.82 -9.32 -15.04
C ALA A 20 14.29 -10.76 -14.97
N GLY A 21 13.97 -11.23 -13.78
CA GLY A 21 13.26 -12.49 -13.60
C GLY A 21 12.11 -12.54 -14.59
N THR A 22 11.82 -13.71 -15.11
CA THR A 22 10.64 -13.83 -15.97
C THR A 22 9.41 -13.52 -15.13
N PRO A 23 8.30 -13.03 -15.68
CA PRO A 23 7.06 -12.83 -14.93
C PRO A 23 6.57 -14.07 -14.17
N ASP A 24 7.09 -15.24 -14.51
CA ASP A 24 6.80 -16.55 -13.92
C ASP A 24 7.53 -16.81 -12.58
N ASP A 25 8.46 -15.92 -12.15
CA ASP A 25 9.25 -16.11 -10.92
C ASP A 25 8.71 -15.32 -9.72
N PHE A 26 7.57 -14.63 -9.86
CA PHE A 26 6.97 -13.86 -8.75
C PHE A 26 6.34 -14.79 -7.72
N GLU A 27 6.64 -14.52 -6.47
CA GLU A 27 5.95 -15.08 -5.29
C GLU A 27 5.68 -13.97 -4.30
N TRP A 28 4.50 -13.95 -3.68
CA TRP A 28 4.15 -12.91 -2.69
C TRP A 28 5.20 -12.77 -1.57
N ARG A 29 5.80 -13.87 -1.14
CA ARG A 29 6.87 -13.85 -0.12
C ARG A 29 8.14 -13.11 -0.55
N ASN A 30 8.32 -12.81 -1.84
CA ASN A 30 9.45 -12.05 -2.38
C ASN A 30 9.10 -10.58 -2.60
N ALA A 31 7.83 -10.21 -2.51
CA ALA A 31 7.32 -8.95 -3.02
C ALA A 31 7.95 -7.72 -2.37
N THR A 32 8.27 -6.75 -3.21
CA THR A 32 8.48 -5.36 -2.82
C THR A 32 7.19 -4.59 -3.11
N VAL A 33 6.49 -4.21 -2.06
CA VAL A 33 5.23 -3.46 -2.12
C VAL A 33 5.52 -1.98 -2.00
N TYR A 34 4.98 -1.17 -2.90
CA TYR A 34 5.02 0.29 -2.79
C TYR A 34 3.64 0.80 -2.39
N PHE A 35 3.50 1.27 -1.15
CA PHE A 35 2.26 1.91 -0.70
C PHE A 35 2.22 3.36 -1.13
N VAL A 36 1.19 3.73 -1.88
CA VAL A 36 0.95 5.08 -2.36
C VAL A 36 -0.35 5.65 -1.81
N MET A 37 -0.28 6.82 -1.19
CA MET A 37 -1.46 7.62 -0.88
C MET A 37 -1.81 8.45 -2.12
N THR A 38 -2.87 8.06 -2.82
CA THR A 38 -3.24 8.59 -4.14
C THR A 38 -3.26 10.12 -4.17
N ASP A 39 -3.96 10.74 -3.22
CA ASP A 39 -4.12 12.18 -3.12
C ASP A 39 -2.80 12.97 -2.96
N ARG A 40 -1.75 12.33 -2.42
CA ARG A 40 -0.49 12.97 -2.05
C ARG A 40 0.65 12.70 -3.02
N PHE A 41 0.45 11.81 -3.97
CA PHE A 41 1.54 11.29 -4.78
C PHE A 41 1.84 12.16 -6.00
N CYS A 42 0.88 12.34 -6.89
CA CYS A 42 1.06 13.11 -8.12
C CYS A 42 -0.28 13.56 -8.67
N ASN A 43 -0.43 14.86 -8.91
CA ASN A 43 -1.59 15.42 -9.61
C ASN A 43 -1.37 15.30 -11.13
N GLY A 44 -2.21 14.56 -11.81
CA GLY A 44 -2.17 14.35 -13.26
C GLY A 44 -3.28 15.10 -14.01
N ASP A 45 -4.41 15.37 -13.34
CA ASP A 45 -5.56 16.11 -13.88
C ASP A 45 -6.06 17.17 -12.90
N PRO A 46 -5.56 18.41 -12.94
CA PRO A 46 -6.03 19.47 -12.04
C PRO A 46 -7.52 19.81 -12.16
N THR A 47 -8.24 19.26 -13.14
CA THR A 47 -9.67 19.53 -13.29
C THR A 47 -10.53 18.73 -12.33
N ASN A 48 -9.97 17.70 -11.70
CA ASN A 48 -10.65 16.85 -10.72
C ASN A 48 -10.33 17.21 -9.25
N ASP A 49 -9.51 18.22 -8.98
CA ASP A 49 -9.05 18.58 -7.63
C ASP A 49 -10.19 18.97 -6.68
N VAL A 50 -11.28 19.52 -7.21
CA VAL A 50 -12.38 20.02 -6.39
C VAL A 50 -13.71 19.41 -6.82
N ASN A 51 -14.23 18.52 -5.99
CA ASN A 51 -15.51 17.86 -6.22
C ASN A 51 -16.40 17.89 -4.96
N TYR A 52 -17.65 17.55 -5.10
CA TYR A 52 -18.65 17.38 -4.04
C TYR A 52 -18.90 18.60 -3.14
N GLY A 53 -18.35 19.77 -3.46
CA GLY A 53 -18.36 20.96 -2.59
C GLY A 53 -17.28 20.95 -1.51
N ARG A 54 -16.29 20.06 -1.59
CA ARG A 54 -15.11 20.05 -0.74
C ARG A 54 -14.31 21.35 -0.87
N ILE A 55 -13.73 21.80 0.22
CA ILE A 55 -12.88 23.00 0.25
C ILE A 55 -11.43 22.55 0.35
N THR A 56 -10.58 23.02 -0.55
CA THR A 56 -9.14 22.72 -0.59
C THR A 56 -8.29 23.87 -0.05
N ASP A 57 -8.85 25.05 0.09
CA ASP A 57 -8.15 26.24 0.60
C ASP A 57 -8.98 26.94 1.68
N TYR A 58 -8.53 26.86 2.94
CA TYR A 58 -9.06 27.55 4.10
C TYR A 58 -8.24 28.78 4.48
N GLY A 59 -7.29 29.21 3.62
CA GLY A 59 -6.46 30.40 3.81
C GLY A 59 -5.27 30.21 4.77
N SER A 60 -4.95 28.98 5.17
CA SER A 60 -3.72 28.70 5.90
C SER A 60 -3.27 27.25 5.70
N GLU A 61 -1.95 27.02 5.61
CA GLU A 61 -1.37 25.69 5.47
C GLU A 61 -1.85 24.72 6.55
N ARG A 62 -1.96 25.20 7.78
CA ARG A 62 -2.47 24.41 8.91
C ARG A 62 -3.88 23.88 8.67
N LEU A 63 -4.77 24.72 8.13
CA LEU A 63 -6.16 24.34 7.87
C LEU A 63 -6.29 23.50 6.61
N ASN A 64 -5.28 23.50 5.73
CA ASN A 64 -5.27 22.79 4.46
C ASN A 64 -4.59 21.42 4.55
N ALA A 65 -3.82 21.14 5.58
CA ALA A 65 -3.02 19.91 5.68
C ALA A 65 -3.82 18.60 5.57
N ALA A 66 -5.08 18.61 5.99
CA ALA A 66 -5.97 17.45 5.96
C ALA A 66 -7.10 17.58 4.93
N THR A 67 -6.91 18.42 3.89
CA THR A 67 -7.78 18.54 2.71
C THR A 67 -7.27 17.67 1.56
N PHE A 68 -8.01 17.61 0.46
CA PHE A 68 -7.53 17.01 -0.78
C PHE A 68 -6.49 17.91 -1.44
N HIS A 69 -5.39 17.32 -1.94
CA HIS A 69 -4.29 18.03 -2.60
C HIS A 69 -4.18 17.72 -4.11
N GLY A 70 -5.06 16.86 -4.63
CA GLY A 70 -5.25 16.65 -6.06
C GLY A 70 -4.43 15.52 -6.68
N GLY A 71 -3.76 14.68 -5.90
CA GLY A 71 -3.18 13.45 -6.44
C GLY A 71 -4.27 12.50 -6.92
N ASP A 72 -4.05 11.85 -8.08
CA ASP A 72 -5.08 11.13 -8.80
C ASP A 72 -4.55 9.93 -9.63
N PHE A 73 -5.45 9.16 -10.26
CA PHE A 73 -5.11 8.02 -11.10
C PHE A 73 -4.29 8.44 -12.32
N ALA A 74 -4.53 9.61 -12.88
CA ALA A 74 -3.78 10.13 -14.02
C ALA A 74 -2.33 10.42 -13.65
N GLY A 75 -2.08 10.96 -12.47
CA GLY A 75 -0.75 11.19 -11.94
C GLY A 75 0.00 9.89 -11.62
N LEU A 76 -0.68 8.91 -11.04
CA LEU A 76 -0.13 7.57 -10.83
C LEU A 76 0.22 6.90 -12.16
N LEU A 77 -0.68 6.93 -13.13
CA LEU A 77 -0.45 6.40 -14.47
C LEU A 77 0.74 7.07 -15.17
N LYS A 78 0.88 8.39 -15.01
CA LYS A 78 2.04 9.12 -15.52
C LYS A 78 3.33 8.55 -14.93
N LYS A 79 3.40 8.37 -13.60
CA LYS A 79 4.58 7.84 -12.92
C LYS A 79 4.86 6.38 -13.26
N ALA A 80 3.83 5.55 -13.42
CA ALA A 80 3.97 4.18 -13.90
C ALA A 80 4.58 4.14 -15.34
N ARG A 81 4.10 4.99 -16.24
CA ARG A 81 4.61 5.10 -17.62
C ARG A 81 6.04 5.66 -17.68
N GLU A 82 6.42 6.51 -16.75
CA GLU A 82 7.81 7.01 -16.60
C GLU A 82 8.77 5.92 -16.10
N GLY A 83 8.28 4.75 -15.70
CA GLY A 83 9.10 3.65 -15.17
C GLY A 83 9.46 3.79 -13.70
N TYR A 84 8.81 4.70 -12.95
CA TYR A 84 9.17 4.99 -11.57
C TYR A 84 9.16 3.75 -10.68
N PHE A 85 8.10 2.94 -10.75
CA PHE A 85 7.95 1.73 -9.94
C PHE A 85 8.88 0.61 -10.41
N THR A 86 9.08 0.45 -11.72
CA THR A 86 9.99 -0.57 -12.26
C THR A 86 11.45 -0.27 -11.92
N ASP A 87 11.85 1.00 -11.94
CA ASP A 87 13.19 1.43 -11.54
C ASP A 87 13.50 1.15 -10.07
N LEU A 88 12.47 1.19 -9.21
CA LEU A 88 12.58 0.87 -7.79
C LEU A 88 12.52 -0.65 -7.52
N GLY A 89 12.38 -1.49 -8.55
CA GLY A 89 12.21 -2.93 -8.37
C GLY A 89 10.89 -3.32 -7.69
N VAL A 90 9.87 -2.49 -7.78
CA VAL A 90 8.55 -2.73 -7.20
C VAL A 90 7.86 -3.89 -7.92
N ASP A 91 7.25 -4.78 -7.15
CA ASP A 91 6.44 -5.90 -7.62
C ASP A 91 4.95 -5.66 -7.46
N VAL A 92 4.57 -4.83 -6.50
CA VAL A 92 3.18 -4.55 -6.14
C VAL A 92 3.01 -3.07 -5.83
N VAL A 93 2.04 -2.43 -6.44
CA VAL A 93 1.57 -1.09 -6.05
C VAL A 93 0.31 -1.25 -5.21
N TRP A 94 0.38 -0.83 -3.95
CA TRP A 94 -0.79 -0.73 -3.09
C TRP A 94 -1.24 0.73 -3.03
N MET A 95 -2.42 1.01 -3.58
CA MET A 95 -3.05 2.34 -3.53
C MET A 95 -3.95 2.46 -2.31
N SER A 96 -4.04 3.69 -1.74
CA SER A 96 -5.11 4.02 -0.81
C SER A 96 -6.48 3.76 -1.45
N ASP A 97 -7.52 3.55 -0.61
CA ASP A 97 -8.83 3.11 -1.08
C ASP A 97 -9.41 4.06 -2.13
N VAL A 98 -9.85 3.47 -3.22
CA VAL A 98 -10.34 4.22 -4.41
C VAL A 98 -11.81 4.62 -4.32
N TYR A 99 -12.54 4.13 -3.32
CA TYR A 99 -13.98 4.33 -3.14
C TYR A 99 -14.32 5.79 -2.90
N GLU A 100 -15.56 6.19 -3.27
CA GLU A 100 -16.05 7.53 -2.95
C GLU A 100 -16.03 7.76 -1.44
N GLN A 101 -15.34 8.79 -1.04
CA GLN A 101 -15.16 9.21 0.35
C GLN A 101 -16.27 10.17 0.78
N ILE A 102 -16.45 10.34 2.10
CA ILE A 102 -17.34 11.38 2.65
C ILE A 102 -17.09 12.71 1.95
N HIS A 103 -18.15 13.47 1.71
CA HIS A 103 -18.05 14.76 1.03
C HIS A 103 -17.62 15.89 1.97
N GLY A 104 -18.05 15.83 3.20
CA GLY A 104 -17.66 16.78 4.24
C GLY A 104 -16.38 16.37 4.96
N TRP A 105 -16.17 16.97 6.11
CA TRP A 105 -14.99 16.79 6.95
C TRP A 105 -15.38 16.58 8.42
N MET A 106 -14.46 16.03 9.18
CA MET A 106 -14.52 15.95 10.63
C MET A 106 -13.53 16.93 11.24
N SER A 107 -13.76 17.34 12.48
CA SER A 107 -12.73 18.07 13.23
C SER A 107 -11.53 17.16 13.45
N GLY A 108 -10.34 17.65 13.13
CA GLY A 108 -9.10 16.93 13.37
C GLY A 108 -8.90 16.58 14.85
N SER A 109 -8.19 15.50 15.10
CA SER A 109 -7.83 15.03 16.44
C SER A 109 -6.48 15.58 16.92
N GLY A 110 -6.22 15.49 18.22
CA GLY A 110 -4.98 15.93 18.85
C GLY A 110 -5.14 17.22 19.65
N ALA A 111 -4.03 17.89 20.00
CA ALA A 111 -4.05 19.12 20.80
C ALA A 111 -4.71 20.32 20.09
N VAL A 112 -5.01 20.17 18.80
CA VAL A 112 -5.60 21.20 17.96
C VAL A 112 -6.73 20.59 17.13
N ASN A 113 -7.96 20.66 17.65
CA ASN A 113 -9.18 20.07 17.07
C ASN A 113 -9.92 21.01 16.10
N ASP A 114 -9.25 21.99 15.51
CA ASP A 114 -9.90 23.06 14.76
C ASP A 114 -9.49 23.11 13.27
N PHE A 115 -9.08 21.99 12.71
CA PHE A 115 -8.82 21.87 11.29
C PHE A 115 -9.79 20.87 10.61
N PRO A 116 -10.17 21.09 9.34
CA PRO A 116 -11.01 20.16 8.62
C PRO A 116 -10.20 18.93 8.23
N HIS A 117 -10.72 17.74 8.57
CA HIS A 117 -10.14 16.46 8.22
C HIS A 117 -11.07 15.72 7.25
N TYR A 118 -10.70 15.72 5.97
CA TYR A 118 -11.39 15.03 4.89
C TYR A 118 -10.91 13.58 4.72
N GLY A 119 -11.65 12.79 3.94
CA GLY A 119 -11.33 11.40 3.62
C GLY A 119 -10.26 11.22 2.53
N TYR A 120 -9.35 12.19 2.32
CA TYR A 120 -8.34 12.15 1.24
C TYR A 120 -7.43 10.93 1.27
N HIS A 121 -7.32 10.28 2.42
CA HIS A 121 -6.50 9.09 2.64
C HIS A 121 -7.19 7.77 2.26
N GLY A 122 -8.48 7.80 1.92
CA GLY A 122 -9.24 6.62 1.49
C GLY A 122 -10.02 5.89 2.59
N TYR A 123 -9.79 6.21 3.87
CA TYR A 123 -10.35 5.43 4.99
C TYR A 123 -11.77 5.85 5.43
N TYR A 124 -12.42 6.79 4.75
CA TYR A 124 -13.78 7.25 5.10
C TYR A 124 -14.76 6.99 3.95
N PRO A 125 -14.99 5.74 3.54
CA PRO A 125 -15.86 5.44 2.41
C PRO A 125 -17.30 5.83 2.67
N LEU A 126 -17.92 6.49 1.69
CA LEU A 126 -19.33 6.80 1.63
C LEU A 126 -20.07 5.81 0.72
N ASP A 127 -19.48 5.48 -0.42
CA ASP A 127 -20.06 4.59 -1.43
C ASP A 127 -18.99 3.67 -2.02
N TYR A 128 -19.05 2.39 -1.69
CA TYR A 128 -18.10 1.37 -2.16
C TYR A 128 -18.27 1.00 -3.65
N THR A 129 -19.30 1.52 -4.32
CA THR A 129 -19.66 1.10 -5.68
C THR A 129 -19.16 2.03 -6.77
N GLN A 130 -18.42 3.07 -6.42
CA GLN A 130 -17.85 4.04 -7.37
C GLN A 130 -16.56 4.64 -6.85
N THR A 131 -15.74 5.18 -7.78
CA THR A 131 -14.52 5.92 -7.41
C THR A 131 -14.86 7.29 -6.83
N ASP A 132 -13.95 7.81 -5.98
CA ASP A 132 -13.99 9.23 -5.61
C ASP A 132 -13.62 10.08 -6.83
N LYS A 133 -14.40 11.16 -7.07
CA LYS A 133 -14.17 12.03 -8.23
C LYS A 133 -12.85 12.79 -8.18
N ASN A 134 -12.32 13.01 -6.98
CA ASN A 134 -11.01 13.62 -6.83
C ASN A 134 -9.87 12.66 -7.22
N TYR A 135 -10.12 11.35 -7.24
CA TYR A 135 -9.13 10.37 -7.69
C TYR A 135 -9.22 10.06 -9.18
N GLY A 136 -10.39 10.26 -9.79
CA GLY A 136 -10.59 10.03 -11.21
C GLY A 136 -11.70 9.05 -11.55
N THR A 137 -11.84 8.81 -12.84
CA THR A 137 -12.87 7.95 -13.45
C THR A 137 -12.49 6.47 -13.40
N ILE A 138 -13.47 5.61 -13.66
CA ILE A 138 -13.27 4.16 -13.86
C ILE A 138 -12.28 3.86 -15.00
N GLU A 139 -12.34 4.63 -16.08
CA GLU A 139 -11.46 4.43 -17.23
C GLU A 139 -10.00 4.82 -16.91
N GLU A 140 -9.79 5.85 -16.11
CA GLU A 140 -8.45 6.23 -15.64
C GLU A 140 -7.87 5.17 -14.69
N LEU A 141 -8.68 4.64 -13.77
CA LEU A 141 -8.26 3.54 -12.91
C LEU A 141 -7.94 2.29 -13.73
N ARG A 142 -8.76 1.95 -14.75
CA ARG A 142 -8.50 0.83 -15.66
C ARG A 142 -7.17 1.02 -16.38
N ALA A 143 -6.95 2.19 -16.98
CA ALA A 143 -5.70 2.47 -17.68
C ALA A 143 -4.47 2.38 -16.78
N LEU A 144 -4.61 2.74 -15.49
CA LEU A 144 -3.55 2.60 -14.48
C LEU A 144 -3.28 1.11 -14.18
N VAL A 145 -4.31 0.34 -13.88
CA VAL A 145 -4.18 -1.09 -13.56
C VAL A 145 -3.59 -1.85 -14.76
N ASP A 146 -4.14 -1.65 -15.97
CA ASP A 146 -3.63 -2.29 -17.19
C ASP A 146 -2.14 -1.94 -17.44
N CYS A 147 -1.74 -0.69 -17.17
CA CYS A 147 -0.35 -0.26 -17.32
C CYS A 147 0.57 -0.97 -16.31
N LEU A 148 0.15 -1.12 -15.06
CA LEU A 148 0.92 -1.82 -14.03
C LEU A 148 1.02 -3.33 -14.34
N HIS A 149 -0.09 -3.97 -14.70
CA HIS A 149 -0.13 -5.37 -15.12
C HIS A 149 0.77 -5.65 -16.33
N ALA A 150 0.76 -4.75 -17.33
CA ALA A 150 1.65 -4.87 -18.49
C ALA A 150 3.14 -4.77 -18.11
N GLN A 151 3.47 -4.15 -16.99
CA GLN A 151 4.84 -4.08 -16.43
C GLN A 151 5.17 -5.24 -15.48
N GLY A 152 4.25 -6.19 -15.28
CA GLY A 152 4.40 -7.29 -14.33
C GLY A 152 4.24 -6.87 -12.88
N ILE A 153 3.57 -5.75 -12.63
CA ILE A 153 3.33 -5.20 -11.29
C ILE A 153 1.88 -5.51 -10.87
N ARG A 154 1.72 -6.18 -9.72
CA ARG A 154 0.43 -6.47 -9.10
C ARG A 154 -0.16 -5.21 -8.48
N VAL A 155 -1.49 -5.19 -8.34
CA VAL A 155 -2.21 -4.06 -7.77
C VAL A 155 -2.97 -4.48 -6.50
N MET A 156 -2.76 -3.74 -5.42
CA MET A 156 -3.50 -3.90 -4.16
C MET A 156 -4.30 -2.64 -3.84
N LEU A 157 -5.43 -2.83 -3.20
CA LEU A 157 -6.25 -1.78 -2.59
C LEU A 157 -6.42 -2.03 -1.09
N GLY A 158 -7.05 -1.10 -0.38
CA GLY A 158 -7.53 -1.34 0.97
C GLY A 158 -8.91 -1.99 0.99
N ALA A 159 -9.21 -2.71 2.06
CA ALA A 159 -10.53 -3.23 2.36
C ALA A 159 -10.87 -3.02 3.84
N ASN A 160 -11.96 -2.30 4.09
CA ASN A 160 -12.47 -2.05 5.42
C ASN A 160 -13.88 -2.65 5.57
N LEU A 161 -14.04 -3.60 6.49
CA LEU A 161 -15.31 -4.18 6.89
C LEU A 161 -15.78 -3.71 8.28
N ASN A 162 -14.94 -2.93 8.98
CA ASN A 162 -15.19 -2.51 10.35
C ASN A 162 -16.08 -1.27 10.43
N ASP A 163 -15.81 -0.25 9.63
CA ASP A 163 -16.47 1.04 9.75
C ASP A 163 -16.73 1.72 8.40
N PRO A 164 -17.84 2.49 8.28
CA PRO A 164 -18.02 3.46 7.21
C PRO A 164 -17.27 4.74 7.55
N GLY A 165 -17.24 5.69 6.62
CA GLY A 165 -16.83 7.06 6.93
C GLY A 165 -17.78 7.72 7.94
N TYR A 166 -17.33 8.83 8.50
CA TYR A 166 -18.16 9.63 9.41
C TYR A 166 -19.39 10.23 8.69
N PRO A 167 -20.53 10.34 9.39
CA PRO A 167 -21.65 11.16 8.91
C PRO A 167 -21.30 12.66 9.09
N THR A 168 -20.94 13.34 8.00
CA THR A 168 -20.58 14.77 8.06
C THR A 168 -21.77 15.68 7.86
N LEU A 169 -21.58 16.98 8.18
CA LEU A 169 -22.61 17.99 7.94
C LEU A 169 -22.97 18.16 6.48
N LEU A 170 -21.95 18.18 5.63
CA LEU A 170 -22.17 18.33 4.19
C LEU A 170 -22.93 17.13 3.63
N ASP A 171 -22.55 15.91 4.04
CA ASP A 171 -23.28 14.70 3.68
C ASP A 171 -24.71 14.71 4.20
N ALA A 172 -24.93 15.18 5.43
CA ALA A 172 -26.26 15.31 6.01
C ALA A 172 -27.17 16.23 5.19
N VAL A 173 -26.64 17.37 4.73
CA VAL A 173 -27.39 18.31 3.86
C VAL A 173 -27.61 17.69 2.48
N GLN A 174 -26.58 17.18 1.86
CA GLN A 174 -26.65 16.66 0.49
C GLN A 174 -27.50 15.39 0.38
N GLN A 175 -27.41 14.50 1.37
CA GLN A 175 -28.13 13.23 1.38
C GLN A 175 -29.47 13.28 2.13
N GLY A 176 -29.71 14.39 2.84
CA GLY A 176 -30.99 14.64 3.54
C GLY A 176 -31.24 13.70 4.71
N PHE A 177 -30.23 13.30 5.46
CA PHE A 177 -30.41 12.44 6.65
C PHE A 177 -30.38 13.22 7.98
N ALA A 178 -30.20 14.54 7.94
CA ALA A 178 -30.39 15.42 9.10
C ALA A 178 -30.91 16.79 8.67
N ASP A 179 -31.74 17.40 9.51
CA ASP A 179 -32.12 18.81 9.38
C ASP A 179 -31.08 19.67 10.11
N THR A 180 -30.13 20.18 9.38
CA THR A 180 -29.04 21.01 9.91
C THR A 180 -29.39 22.49 9.98
N GLY A 181 -30.42 22.92 9.22
CA GLY A 181 -30.72 24.33 8.99
C GLY A 181 -29.65 25.08 8.17
N LEU A 182 -28.68 24.36 7.59
CA LEU A 182 -27.57 24.92 6.81
C LEU A 182 -27.77 24.73 5.31
N THR A 183 -27.20 25.62 4.51
CA THR A 183 -26.96 25.39 3.10
C THR A 183 -25.72 24.51 2.91
N GLU A 184 -25.55 23.91 1.72
CA GLU A 184 -24.34 23.13 1.40
C GLU A 184 -23.06 23.95 1.57
N GLU A 185 -23.05 25.22 1.13
CA GLU A 185 -21.90 26.11 1.29
C GLU A 185 -21.59 26.39 2.77
N GLN A 186 -22.62 26.60 3.59
CA GLN A 186 -22.45 26.77 5.02
C GLN A 186 -21.91 25.49 5.67
N ALA A 187 -22.47 24.34 5.33
CA ALA A 187 -22.04 23.05 5.86
C ALA A 187 -20.59 22.74 5.49
N ALA A 188 -20.16 23.06 4.26
CA ALA A 188 -18.78 22.85 3.81
C ALA A 188 -17.75 23.68 4.59
N ARG A 189 -18.13 24.86 5.14
CA ARG A 189 -17.21 25.82 5.78
C ARG A 189 -17.27 25.86 7.30
N HIS A 190 -18.14 25.10 7.93
CA HIS A 190 -18.42 25.22 9.37
C HIS A 190 -17.37 24.55 10.27
N ILE A 191 -16.24 25.18 10.47
CA ILE A 191 -15.11 24.61 11.23
C ILE A 191 -15.30 24.69 12.76
N ARG A 192 -16.03 25.70 13.29
CA ARG A 192 -15.97 26.05 14.72
C ARG A 192 -17.17 25.65 15.57
N GLU A 193 -18.31 25.35 14.97
CA GLU A 193 -19.56 25.15 15.73
C GLU A 193 -20.01 23.69 15.82
N TRP A 194 -19.31 22.77 15.15
CA TRP A 194 -19.70 21.39 15.07
C TRP A 194 -18.54 20.48 15.47
N SER A 195 -18.57 20.06 16.74
CA SER A 195 -17.90 18.82 17.12
C SER A 195 -18.79 17.64 16.74
N TYR A 196 -18.18 16.50 16.50
CA TYR A 196 -18.85 15.21 16.30
C TYR A 196 -19.89 14.94 17.40
N ASP A 197 -19.63 15.35 18.65
CA ASP A 197 -20.53 15.22 19.80
C ASP A 197 -21.86 15.93 19.61
N ARG A 198 -21.88 17.13 19.02
CA ARG A 198 -23.14 17.86 18.72
C ARG A 198 -23.94 17.21 17.59
N PHE A 199 -23.29 16.50 16.69
CA PHE A 199 -23.95 15.74 15.65
C PHE A 199 -24.77 14.59 16.26
N PHE A 200 -24.32 14.02 17.38
CA PHE A 200 -24.99 12.96 18.13
C PHE A 200 -26.09 13.44 19.09
N GLU A 201 -26.21 14.74 19.38
CA GLU A 201 -27.21 15.29 20.29
C GLU A 201 -28.69 15.21 19.80
N GLY A 202 -29.07 14.12 19.15
CA GLY A 202 -30.47 13.83 18.80
C GLY A 202 -30.99 14.51 17.54
N ARG A 203 -30.13 15.17 16.74
CA ARG A 203 -30.52 15.85 15.50
C ARG A 203 -30.36 15.01 14.24
N VAL A 204 -29.68 13.86 14.32
CA VAL A 204 -29.42 13.00 13.18
C VAL A 204 -30.51 11.96 13.03
N ASN A 205 -31.10 11.90 11.85
CA ASN A 205 -31.98 10.79 11.48
C ASN A 205 -31.14 9.60 10.99
N TRP A 206 -30.68 8.78 11.93
CA TRP A 206 -29.87 7.61 11.65
C TRP A 206 -30.54 6.60 10.71
N LYS A 207 -31.88 6.54 10.68
CA LYS A 207 -32.60 5.77 9.65
C LYS A 207 -32.40 6.33 8.25
N GLY A 208 -32.15 7.63 8.15
CA GLY A 208 -31.88 8.30 6.88
C GLY A 208 -30.47 8.07 6.36
N TRP A 209 -29.55 7.61 7.22
CA TRP A 209 -28.17 7.20 6.89
C TRP A 209 -28.07 5.67 6.85
N TYR A 210 -27.04 5.01 7.45
CA TYR A 210 -26.95 3.54 7.47
C TYR A 210 -28.05 2.89 8.31
N GLY A 211 -28.40 3.45 9.47
CA GLY A 211 -29.38 2.92 10.40
C GLY A 211 -28.82 1.80 11.30
N ARG A 212 -29.59 1.51 12.36
CA ARG A 212 -29.17 0.61 13.44
C ARG A 212 -29.02 -0.87 13.05
N ASP A 213 -29.59 -1.27 11.95
CA ASP A 213 -29.43 -2.65 11.44
C ASP A 213 -28.09 -2.84 10.72
N TRP A 214 -27.45 -1.74 10.31
CA TRP A 214 -26.17 -1.72 9.62
C TRP A 214 -25.01 -1.41 10.53
N VAL A 215 -25.15 -0.39 11.38
CA VAL A 215 -24.04 0.17 12.16
C VAL A 215 -24.40 0.25 13.64
N ARG A 216 -23.40 0.08 14.48
CA ARG A 216 -23.42 0.39 15.90
C ARG A 216 -23.08 1.86 16.07
N MET A 217 -23.94 2.55 16.75
CA MET A 217 -23.77 3.99 16.99
C MET A 217 -23.22 4.24 18.39
N PRO A 218 -22.53 5.37 18.60
CA PRO A 218 -22.00 5.75 19.91
C PRO A 218 -23.03 5.74 21.04
N ASP A 219 -24.28 6.08 20.74
CA ASP A 219 -25.38 6.12 21.71
C ASP A 219 -25.95 4.73 22.10
N GLU A 220 -25.52 3.66 21.40
CA GLU A 220 -25.90 2.28 21.71
C GLU A 220 -25.02 1.60 22.77
N GLY A 221 -24.00 2.31 23.25
CA GLY A 221 -23.01 1.80 24.19
C GLY A 221 -21.94 0.97 23.49
N TRP A 222 -20.74 1.50 23.48
CA TRP A 222 -19.55 0.81 23.01
C TRP A 222 -18.97 -0.02 24.13
N ASP A 223 -18.48 -1.19 23.78
CA ASP A 223 -17.62 -1.97 24.65
C ASP A 223 -16.18 -1.85 24.17
N GLU A 224 -15.46 -0.85 24.65
CA GLU A 224 -14.05 -0.64 24.32
C GLU A 224 -13.16 -1.83 24.72
N ALA A 225 -13.63 -2.68 25.61
CA ALA A 225 -12.92 -3.91 26.00
C ALA A 225 -13.12 -5.05 25.00
N ASN A 226 -14.11 -4.94 24.12
CA ASN A 226 -14.39 -5.94 23.09
C ASN A 226 -14.08 -5.35 21.69
N PRO A 227 -12.97 -5.71 21.06
CA PRO A 227 -12.61 -5.17 19.74
C PRO A 227 -13.72 -5.33 18.68
N LEU A 228 -14.51 -6.39 18.75
CA LEU A 228 -15.62 -6.67 17.81
C LEU A 228 -16.84 -5.74 18.00
N GLN A 229 -16.82 -4.87 18.99
CA GLN A 229 -17.90 -3.92 19.31
C GLN A 229 -17.35 -2.54 19.64
N ALA A 230 -16.05 -2.37 19.57
CA ALA A 230 -15.39 -1.09 19.77
C ALA A 230 -15.50 -0.24 18.51
N THR A 231 -15.67 1.05 18.72
CA THR A 231 -15.56 2.00 17.61
C THR A 231 -14.15 2.54 17.53
N LEU A 232 -13.66 2.71 16.33
CA LEU A 232 -12.36 3.31 16.11
C LEU A 232 -12.49 4.82 15.95
N TYR A 233 -11.83 5.59 16.81
CA TYR A 233 -11.84 7.05 16.75
C TYR A 233 -13.24 7.68 16.70
N GLY A 234 -14.24 6.98 17.25
CA GLY A 234 -15.63 7.43 17.24
C GLY A 234 -16.37 7.25 15.91
N MET A 235 -15.81 6.54 14.93
CA MET A 235 -16.55 6.12 13.74
C MET A 235 -17.62 5.10 14.11
N PRO A 236 -18.78 5.12 13.43
CA PRO A 236 -19.76 4.04 13.60
C PRO A 236 -19.17 2.71 13.15
N ASP A 237 -19.47 1.65 13.88
CA ASP A 237 -18.99 0.30 13.64
C ASP A 237 -20.03 -0.50 12.82
N PHE A 238 -19.64 -1.14 11.72
CA PHE A 238 -20.51 -2.05 10.99
C PHE A 238 -20.83 -3.28 11.83
N LYS A 239 -22.14 -3.59 11.95
CA LYS A 239 -22.61 -4.78 12.67
C LYS A 239 -22.34 -6.03 11.84
N ASP A 240 -21.10 -6.46 11.78
CA ASP A 240 -20.69 -7.65 11.04
C ASP A 240 -21.21 -8.95 11.70
N GLU A 241 -21.59 -8.90 12.99
CA GLU A 241 -22.29 -9.96 13.68
C GLU A 241 -23.76 -10.12 13.28
N ASN A 242 -24.34 -9.13 12.56
CA ASN A 242 -25.73 -9.21 12.12
C ASN A 242 -25.87 -10.14 10.90
N ASP A 243 -26.40 -11.33 11.11
CA ASP A 243 -26.68 -12.33 10.05
C ASP A 243 -28.04 -12.17 9.36
N LYS A 244 -28.84 -11.19 9.76
CA LYS A 244 -30.17 -10.98 9.19
C LYS A 244 -30.07 -10.16 7.90
N PRO A 245 -30.88 -10.48 6.89
CA PRO A 245 -31.01 -9.67 5.70
C PRO A 245 -31.44 -8.24 6.03
N VAL A 246 -30.73 -7.27 5.44
CA VAL A 246 -31.05 -5.85 5.56
C VAL A 246 -31.36 -5.24 4.19
N ARG A 247 -31.99 -4.07 4.20
CA ARG A 247 -32.15 -3.26 2.98
C ARG A 247 -30.99 -2.31 2.83
N ILE A 248 -30.64 -1.98 1.60
CA ILE A 248 -29.67 -0.91 1.33
C ILE A 248 -30.11 0.38 2.04
N PRO A 249 -29.18 1.12 2.66
CA PRO A 249 -29.46 2.39 3.31
C PRO A 249 -30.18 3.36 2.37
N ASP A 250 -31.21 4.02 2.88
CA ASP A 250 -32.05 4.91 2.06
C ASP A 250 -31.28 6.09 1.46
N PHE A 251 -30.22 6.55 2.13
CA PHE A 251 -29.41 7.64 1.58
C PHE A 251 -28.67 7.20 0.32
N LEU A 252 -28.14 5.97 0.26
CA LEU A 252 -27.49 5.42 -0.94
C LEU A 252 -28.49 5.31 -2.10
N LYS A 253 -29.71 4.80 -1.84
CA LYS A 253 -30.77 4.73 -2.85
C LYS A 253 -31.11 6.13 -3.40
N ARG A 254 -31.23 7.13 -2.52
CA ARG A 254 -31.50 8.52 -2.92
C ARG A 254 -30.33 9.12 -3.71
N LYS A 255 -29.10 8.89 -3.23
CA LYS A 255 -27.87 9.31 -3.87
C LYS A 255 -27.79 8.76 -5.31
N TRP A 256 -27.83 7.46 -5.48
CA TRP A 256 -27.76 6.81 -6.80
C TRP A 256 -28.86 7.26 -7.76
N LYS A 257 -30.09 7.44 -7.24
CA LYS A 257 -31.19 7.98 -8.05
C LYS A 257 -30.95 9.42 -8.51
N ARG A 258 -30.41 10.26 -7.65
CA ARG A 258 -30.11 11.67 -7.95
C ARG A 258 -28.95 11.79 -8.95
N GLU A 259 -27.92 10.99 -8.79
CA GLU A 259 -26.75 10.95 -9.67
C GLU A 259 -27.12 10.44 -11.08
N GLY A 260 -27.88 9.39 -11.16
CA GLY A 260 -28.33 8.80 -12.40
C GLY A 260 -27.18 8.54 -13.38
N LYS A 261 -27.46 8.61 -14.68
CA LYS A 261 -26.45 8.34 -15.72
C LYS A 261 -25.30 9.36 -15.78
N ARG A 262 -25.44 10.51 -15.17
CA ARG A 262 -24.37 11.53 -15.15
C ARG A 262 -23.15 11.06 -14.38
N ASN A 263 -23.32 10.07 -13.50
CA ASN A 263 -22.26 9.52 -12.66
C ASN A 263 -21.66 8.22 -13.22
N ASP A 264 -22.08 7.77 -14.41
CA ASP A 264 -21.67 6.48 -14.98
C ASP A 264 -20.14 6.36 -15.15
N ALA A 265 -19.42 7.46 -15.38
CA ALA A 265 -17.97 7.46 -15.52
C ALA A 265 -17.21 7.08 -14.25
N TRP A 266 -17.85 7.18 -13.08
CA TRP A 266 -17.24 6.86 -11.78
C TRP A 266 -17.77 5.55 -11.17
N VAL A 267 -18.90 5.04 -11.68
CA VAL A 267 -19.54 3.83 -11.14
C VAL A 267 -18.83 2.59 -11.66
N ASN A 268 -18.35 1.76 -10.75
CA ASN A 268 -17.79 0.45 -11.08
C ASN A 268 -18.84 -0.40 -11.82
N PRO A 269 -18.59 -0.81 -13.08
CA PRO A 269 -19.54 -1.58 -13.88
C PRO A 269 -19.98 -2.88 -13.21
N SER A 270 -19.06 -3.61 -12.56
CA SER A 270 -19.35 -4.85 -11.84
C SER A 270 -20.12 -4.61 -10.53
N ALA A 271 -20.03 -3.41 -9.93
CA ALA A 271 -20.84 -3.03 -8.77
C ALA A 271 -22.23 -2.52 -9.14
N ARG A 272 -22.45 -2.06 -10.38
CA ARG A 272 -23.73 -1.46 -10.83
C ARG A 272 -24.93 -2.37 -10.56
N PRO A 273 -24.93 -3.68 -10.91
CA PRO A 273 -26.04 -4.57 -10.61
C PRO A 273 -26.25 -4.83 -9.11
N LEU A 274 -25.24 -4.51 -8.26
CA LEU A 274 -25.31 -4.67 -6.82
C LEU A 274 -25.95 -3.47 -6.10
N ARG A 275 -26.32 -2.42 -6.82
CA ARG A 275 -27.03 -1.23 -6.30
C ARG A 275 -28.52 -1.48 -6.07
N GLN A 276 -28.87 -2.63 -5.50
CA GLN A 276 -30.23 -3.07 -5.18
C GLN A 276 -30.24 -3.93 -3.91
N ASP A 277 -31.43 -4.15 -3.35
CA ASP A 277 -31.56 -5.01 -2.18
C ASP A 277 -31.17 -6.46 -2.55
N LEU A 278 -30.07 -6.94 -1.98
CA LEU A 278 -29.51 -8.27 -2.26
C LEU A 278 -30.09 -9.34 -1.34
N GLY A 279 -30.83 -8.96 -0.29
CA GLY A 279 -31.40 -9.90 0.67
C GLY A 279 -30.35 -10.59 1.54
N CYS A 280 -29.23 -9.94 1.81
CA CYS A 280 -28.13 -10.42 2.63
C CYS A 280 -27.89 -9.52 3.85
N PRO A 281 -27.09 -9.95 4.85
CA PRO A 281 -26.67 -9.12 5.97
C PRO A 281 -25.74 -7.98 5.55
N PRO A 282 -25.45 -6.98 6.45
CA PRO A 282 -24.56 -5.86 6.16
C PRO A 282 -23.21 -6.28 5.55
N ALA A 283 -22.51 -7.21 6.20
CA ALA A 283 -21.23 -7.72 5.72
C ALA A 283 -21.33 -8.33 4.31
N GLY A 284 -22.45 -9.01 3.98
CA GLY A 284 -22.65 -9.56 2.64
C GLY A 284 -22.70 -8.50 1.52
N TYR A 285 -23.26 -7.32 1.80
CA TYR A 285 -23.21 -6.19 0.86
C TYR A 285 -21.79 -5.65 0.71
N LEU A 286 -21.10 -5.43 1.83
CA LEU A 286 -19.72 -4.92 1.81
C LEU A 286 -18.80 -5.86 1.03
N ILE A 287 -18.87 -7.16 1.32
CA ILE A 287 -18.09 -8.18 0.62
C ILE A 287 -18.40 -8.16 -0.89
N ALA A 288 -19.69 -8.12 -1.27
CA ALA A 288 -20.06 -8.07 -2.68
C ALA A 288 -19.57 -6.81 -3.39
N TRP A 289 -19.70 -5.65 -2.76
CA TRP A 289 -19.22 -4.38 -3.32
C TRP A 289 -17.69 -4.35 -3.43
N ILE A 290 -16.95 -4.81 -2.41
CA ILE A 290 -15.49 -4.83 -2.42
C ILE A 290 -14.97 -5.85 -3.45
N ALA A 291 -15.53 -7.06 -3.49
CA ALA A 291 -15.13 -8.08 -4.47
C ALA A 291 -15.42 -7.67 -5.93
N SER A 292 -16.41 -6.77 -6.16
CA SER A 292 -16.69 -6.25 -7.50
C SER A 292 -15.52 -5.48 -8.13
N TRP A 293 -14.62 -4.91 -7.33
CA TRP A 293 -13.41 -4.25 -7.82
C TRP A 293 -12.38 -5.25 -8.32
N VAL A 294 -12.30 -6.41 -7.67
CA VAL A 294 -11.49 -7.53 -8.15
C VAL A 294 -12.05 -8.06 -9.47
N GLU A 295 -13.37 -8.25 -9.55
CA GLU A 295 -14.04 -8.72 -10.77
C GLU A 295 -13.88 -7.77 -11.96
N GLU A 296 -13.86 -6.44 -11.72
CA GLU A 296 -13.80 -5.45 -12.79
C GLU A 296 -12.38 -5.20 -13.28
N PHE A 297 -11.39 -5.18 -12.37
CA PHE A 297 -10.05 -4.67 -12.68
C PHE A 297 -8.95 -5.73 -12.56
N GLY A 298 -9.24 -6.93 -12.02
CA GLY A 298 -8.20 -7.91 -11.76
C GLY A 298 -7.27 -7.52 -10.61
N ILE A 299 -7.79 -6.80 -9.61
CA ILE A 299 -7.02 -6.47 -8.40
C ILE A 299 -6.49 -7.75 -7.76
N ASP A 300 -5.21 -7.75 -7.36
CA ASP A 300 -4.48 -8.95 -6.96
C ASP A 300 -4.47 -9.18 -5.45
N GLY A 301 -4.77 -8.15 -4.65
CA GLY A 301 -4.80 -8.28 -3.20
C GLY A 301 -5.41 -7.10 -2.47
N PHE A 302 -5.67 -7.30 -1.18
CA PHE A 302 -6.10 -6.26 -0.27
C PHE A 302 -5.22 -6.20 0.98
N ARG A 303 -4.98 -4.97 1.44
CA ARG A 303 -4.61 -4.72 2.83
C ARG A 303 -5.91 -4.45 3.58
N CYS A 304 -6.23 -5.34 4.52
CA CYS A 304 -7.42 -5.25 5.34
C CYS A 304 -7.17 -4.41 6.58
N ASP A 305 -8.05 -3.44 6.82
CA ASP A 305 -7.92 -2.51 7.95
C ASP A 305 -8.44 -3.16 9.24
N ILE A 306 -7.71 -2.98 10.33
CA ILE A 306 -8.09 -3.30 11.72
C ILE A 306 -8.77 -4.68 11.83
N VAL A 307 -8.07 -5.71 11.36
CA VAL A 307 -8.67 -7.04 11.16
C VAL A 307 -9.16 -7.70 12.44
N GLN A 308 -8.68 -7.28 13.63
CA GLN A 308 -9.12 -7.79 14.92
C GLN A 308 -10.52 -7.30 15.34
N ASN A 309 -11.03 -6.25 14.69
CA ASN A 309 -12.34 -5.68 14.99
C ASN A 309 -13.49 -6.31 14.19
N VAL A 310 -13.20 -7.26 13.32
CA VAL A 310 -14.17 -7.93 12.46
C VAL A 310 -14.10 -9.44 12.69
N HIS A 311 -15.24 -10.12 12.70
CA HIS A 311 -15.29 -11.56 12.91
C HIS A 311 -14.55 -12.31 11.79
N LEU A 312 -13.70 -13.27 12.17
CA LEU A 312 -12.86 -14.03 11.25
C LEU A 312 -13.59 -14.67 10.07
N HIS A 313 -14.84 -15.13 10.29
CA HIS A 313 -15.62 -15.73 9.20
C HIS A 313 -15.98 -14.72 8.10
N ARG A 314 -16.10 -13.40 8.40
CA ARG A 314 -16.33 -12.37 7.39
C ARG A 314 -15.09 -12.15 6.51
N TRP A 315 -13.92 -12.20 7.11
CA TRP A 315 -12.67 -12.19 6.34
C TRP A 315 -12.54 -13.40 5.43
N LYS A 316 -12.95 -14.58 5.92
CA LYS A 316 -12.97 -15.78 5.10
C LYS A 316 -13.96 -15.66 3.93
N GLU A 317 -15.16 -15.16 4.16
CA GLU A 317 -16.16 -14.88 3.12
C GLU A 317 -15.60 -13.88 2.08
N LEU A 318 -14.90 -12.82 2.52
CA LEU A 318 -14.24 -11.86 1.62
C LEU A 318 -13.15 -12.54 0.79
N SER A 319 -12.28 -13.33 1.42
CA SER A 319 -11.22 -14.07 0.74
C SER A 319 -11.77 -14.99 -0.35
N GLU A 320 -12.80 -15.76 -0.04
CA GLU A 320 -13.46 -16.66 -0.99
C GLU A 320 -14.11 -15.89 -2.16
N ALA A 321 -14.80 -14.78 -1.87
CA ALA A 321 -15.41 -13.92 -2.89
C ALA A 321 -14.38 -13.30 -3.82
N CYS A 322 -13.26 -12.79 -3.27
CA CYS A 322 -12.20 -12.18 -4.05
C CYS A 322 -11.44 -13.20 -4.92
N ASN A 323 -11.16 -14.39 -4.41
CA ASN A 323 -10.57 -15.46 -5.23
C ASN A 323 -11.49 -15.83 -6.40
N ALA A 324 -12.80 -15.97 -6.16
CA ALA A 324 -13.77 -16.27 -7.22
C ALA A 324 -13.88 -15.12 -8.25
N ALA A 325 -13.82 -13.86 -7.78
CA ALA A 325 -13.84 -12.68 -8.64
C ALA A 325 -12.59 -12.59 -9.52
N LEU A 326 -11.40 -12.83 -8.95
CA LEU A 326 -10.14 -12.84 -9.69
C LEU A 326 -10.10 -13.95 -10.75
N GLU A 327 -10.55 -15.15 -10.41
CA GLU A 327 -10.68 -16.22 -11.40
C GLU A 327 -11.66 -15.86 -12.54
N LYS A 328 -12.76 -15.19 -12.21
CA LYS A 328 -13.74 -14.71 -13.20
C LYS A 328 -13.11 -13.68 -14.12
N TRP A 329 -12.37 -12.71 -13.56
CA TRP A 329 -11.67 -11.69 -14.33
C TRP A 329 -10.63 -12.31 -15.26
N ARG A 330 -9.76 -13.21 -14.76
CA ARG A 330 -8.75 -13.92 -15.56
C ARG A 330 -9.37 -14.67 -16.74
N LYS A 331 -10.50 -15.33 -16.53
CA LYS A 331 -11.24 -16.05 -17.60
C LYS A 331 -11.84 -15.09 -18.64
N ALA A 332 -12.22 -13.89 -18.23
CA ALA A 332 -12.80 -12.89 -19.12
C ALA A 332 -11.75 -12.10 -19.92
N HIS A 333 -10.50 -12.05 -19.44
CA HIS A 333 -9.41 -11.26 -20.03
C HIS A 333 -8.20 -12.14 -20.42
N PRO A 334 -8.36 -13.22 -21.23
CA PRO A 334 -7.30 -14.19 -21.49
C PRO A 334 -6.07 -13.60 -22.24
N ASP A 335 -6.24 -12.44 -22.85
CA ASP A 335 -5.18 -11.73 -23.57
C ASP A 335 -4.36 -10.80 -22.66
N ASP A 336 -4.85 -10.52 -21.46
CA ASP A 336 -4.12 -9.71 -20.47
C ASP A 336 -2.96 -10.52 -19.88
N PRO A 337 -1.74 -9.93 -19.75
CA PRO A 337 -0.61 -10.63 -19.12
C PRO A 337 -0.93 -11.14 -17.71
N ALA A 338 -1.66 -10.37 -16.91
CA ALA A 338 -2.03 -10.72 -15.53
C ALA A 338 -3.03 -11.88 -15.45
N ALA A 339 -3.79 -12.16 -16.50
CA ALA A 339 -4.69 -13.31 -16.55
C ALA A 339 -3.95 -14.66 -16.54
N ARG A 340 -2.65 -14.66 -16.84
CA ARG A 340 -1.79 -15.87 -16.85
C ARG A 340 -1.13 -16.12 -15.50
N TRP A 341 -1.24 -15.19 -14.56
CA TRP A 341 -0.74 -15.37 -13.20
C TRP A 341 -1.60 -16.39 -12.48
N ASP A 342 -0.98 -17.21 -11.64
CA ASP A 342 -1.65 -18.33 -10.94
C ASP A 342 -1.73 -18.12 -9.44
N GLU A 343 -1.18 -17.01 -8.93
CA GLU A 343 -1.23 -16.69 -7.52
C GLU A 343 -2.70 -16.51 -7.05
N ARG A 344 -2.95 -16.95 -5.83
CA ARG A 344 -4.21 -16.70 -5.15
C ARG A 344 -4.32 -15.22 -4.79
N PHE A 345 -5.55 -14.74 -4.63
CA PHE A 345 -5.81 -13.40 -4.13
C PHE A 345 -5.12 -13.19 -2.77
N TYR A 346 -4.34 -12.12 -2.65
CA TYR A 346 -3.51 -11.87 -1.48
C TYR A 346 -4.25 -11.02 -0.45
N LEU A 347 -4.29 -11.49 0.82
CA LEU A 347 -4.76 -10.70 1.95
C LEU A 347 -3.62 -10.49 2.94
N THR A 348 -3.39 -9.24 3.31
CA THR A 348 -2.58 -8.84 4.47
C THR A 348 -3.43 -8.05 5.45
N GLY A 349 -3.25 -8.27 6.76
CA GLY A 349 -4.08 -7.66 7.78
C GLY A 349 -3.31 -6.64 8.62
N ASP A 350 -3.93 -5.48 8.85
CA ASP A 350 -3.50 -4.58 9.92
C ASP A 350 -4.09 -5.08 11.24
N TYR A 351 -3.24 -5.69 12.05
CA TYR A 351 -3.56 -6.21 13.37
C TYR A 351 -2.65 -5.51 14.38
N ASP A 352 -3.21 -4.75 15.30
CA ASP A 352 -2.43 -3.98 16.28
C ASP A 352 -1.40 -4.86 16.98
N ARG A 353 -0.14 -4.43 16.91
CA ARG A 353 1.02 -5.12 17.50
C ARG A 353 1.29 -6.53 16.96
N ALA A 354 0.88 -6.84 15.74
CA ALA A 354 1.31 -8.09 15.11
C ALA A 354 2.83 -8.09 14.87
N SER A 355 3.41 -9.28 14.97
CA SER A 355 4.82 -9.60 14.68
C SER A 355 4.91 -10.47 13.42
N ILE A 356 6.03 -11.15 13.23
CA ILE A 356 6.21 -12.17 12.19
C ILE A 356 5.56 -13.52 12.54
N ASP A 357 4.97 -13.64 13.73
CA ASP A 357 4.42 -14.89 14.22
C ASP A 357 3.27 -15.41 13.33
N TYR A 358 3.20 -16.73 13.21
CA TYR A 358 2.11 -17.37 12.50
C TYR A 358 0.81 -17.31 13.31
N HIS A 359 -0.26 -16.81 12.66
CA HIS A 359 -1.59 -16.71 13.23
C HIS A 359 -2.56 -17.68 12.55
N PRO A 360 -2.74 -18.93 13.07
CA PRO A 360 -3.54 -19.96 12.40
C PRO A 360 -4.96 -19.52 12.03
N ALA A 361 -5.64 -18.81 12.93
CA ALA A 361 -7.01 -18.38 12.71
C ALA A 361 -7.15 -17.39 11.54
N TYR A 362 -6.17 -16.49 11.37
CA TYR A 362 -6.13 -15.58 10.22
C TYR A 362 -5.71 -16.29 8.94
N ALA A 363 -4.77 -17.23 9.01
CA ALA A 363 -4.41 -18.06 7.86
C ALA A 363 -5.62 -18.89 7.37
N GLU A 364 -6.40 -19.48 8.27
CA GLU A 364 -7.66 -20.18 7.93
C GLU A 364 -8.73 -19.24 7.36
N ALA A 365 -8.69 -17.97 7.71
CA ALA A 365 -9.53 -16.92 7.13
C ALA A 365 -9.03 -16.41 5.78
N GLY A 366 -7.90 -16.91 5.29
CA GLY A 366 -7.37 -16.60 3.96
C GLY A 366 -6.27 -15.54 3.92
N PHE A 367 -5.79 -15.07 5.08
CA PHE A 367 -4.64 -14.15 5.12
C PHE A 367 -3.33 -14.89 4.89
N SER A 368 -2.43 -14.23 4.19
CA SER A 368 -1.05 -14.69 3.97
C SER A 368 -0.03 -13.97 4.86
N SER A 369 -0.43 -12.90 5.53
CA SER A 369 0.40 -12.14 6.47
C SER A 369 -0.44 -11.24 7.37
N LEU A 370 0.16 -10.80 8.47
CA LEU A 370 -0.21 -9.61 9.20
C LEU A 370 0.94 -8.61 9.12
N VAL A 371 0.62 -7.32 9.15
CA VAL A 371 1.63 -6.25 9.07
C VAL A 371 2.51 -6.29 10.32
N ASN A 372 3.83 -6.40 10.15
CA ASN A 372 4.79 -6.51 11.24
C ASN A 372 5.13 -5.14 11.84
N PHE A 373 4.57 -4.81 12.99
CA PHE A 373 4.82 -3.56 13.71
C PHE A 373 6.19 -3.50 14.39
N TYR A 374 6.85 -4.64 14.61
CA TYR A 374 8.11 -4.74 15.33
C TYR A 374 9.35 -4.74 14.44
N PHE A 375 9.21 -4.43 13.16
CA PHE A 375 10.37 -4.27 12.30
C PHE A 375 11.24 -3.10 12.80
N PRO A 376 12.60 -3.27 12.93
CA PRO A 376 13.49 -2.20 13.42
C PRO A 376 13.54 -1.01 12.43
N LYS A 377 13.46 0.21 12.97
CA LYS A 377 13.27 1.44 12.19
C LYS A 377 14.43 2.43 12.29
N HIS A 378 15.54 2.05 12.95
CA HIS A 378 16.66 2.95 13.19
C HIS A 378 17.92 2.63 12.38
N GLY A 379 17.87 1.64 11.48
CA GLY A 379 19.00 1.28 10.62
C GLY A 379 20.18 0.68 11.38
N ASP A 380 19.93 0.04 12.52
CA ASP A 380 20.98 -0.67 13.23
C ASP A 380 21.35 -1.96 12.48
N LEU A 381 22.51 -1.94 11.86
CA LEU A 381 23.03 -3.06 11.07
C LEU A 381 23.80 -4.07 11.93
N ASP A 382 24.13 -3.73 13.19
CA ASP A 382 24.83 -4.67 14.08
C ASP A 382 23.90 -5.80 14.51
N GLY A 383 24.23 -7.02 14.08
CA GLY A 383 23.44 -8.20 14.40
C GLY A 383 22.12 -8.32 13.61
N ILE A 384 21.84 -7.47 12.62
CA ILE A 384 20.63 -7.54 11.78
C ILE A 384 20.46 -8.91 11.12
N VAL A 385 21.55 -9.59 10.80
CA VAL A 385 21.52 -10.93 10.20
C VAL A 385 20.83 -11.97 11.09
N TYR A 386 20.84 -11.81 12.41
CA TYR A 386 20.12 -12.71 13.33
C TYR A 386 18.62 -12.47 13.30
N LEU A 387 18.19 -11.22 13.17
CA LEU A 387 16.78 -10.90 12.93
C LEU A 387 16.30 -11.49 11.59
N TRP A 388 17.09 -11.31 10.55
CA TRP A 388 16.79 -11.90 9.24
C TRP A 388 16.77 -13.43 9.27
N GLN A 389 17.59 -14.06 10.13
CA GLN A 389 17.52 -15.51 10.33
C GLN A 389 16.15 -15.92 10.89
N ALA A 390 15.65 -15.22 11.91
CA ALA A 390 14.32 -15.49 12.47
C ALA A 390 13.21 -15.36 11.42
N TYR A 391 13.30 -14.37 10.53
CA TYR A 391 12.33 -14.18 9.44
C TYR A 391 12.42 -15.32 8.41
N SER A 392 13.63 -15.71 8.01
CA SER A 392 13.84 -16.84 7.11
C SER A 392 13.33 -18.15 7.72
N ASP A 393 13.53 -18.36 9.02
CA ASP A 393 13.03 -19.54 9.73
C ASP A 393 11.50 -19.56 9.82
N SER A 394 10.87 -18.39 10.01
CA SER A 394 9.40 -18.24 9.97
C SER A 394 8.82 -18.62 8.61
N ILE A 395 9.41 -18.13 7.52
CA ILE A 395 8.99 -18.49 6.16
C ILE A 395 9.18 -19.99 5.89
N ALA A 396 10.27 -20.57 6.35
CA ALA A 396 10.54 -22.00 6.18
C ALA A 396 9.56 -22.88 6.98
N ALA A 397 9.07 -22.39 8.11
CA ALA A 397 8.10 -23.11 8.94
C ALA A 397 6.67 -23.05 8.37
N HIS A 398 6.31 -21.96 7.69
CA HIS A 398 4.95 -21.70 7.20
C HIS A 398 5.04 -21.03 5.82
N ALA A 399 5.12 -21.85 4.77
CA ALA A 399 5.37 -21.39 3.39
C ALA A 399 4.34 -20.38 2.85
N ASP A 400 3.09 -20.46 3.32
CA ASP A 400 1.98 -19.57 2.92
C ASP A 400 1.78 -18.39 3.89
N TRP A 401 2.69 -18.21 4.89
CA TRP A 401 2.66 -17.10 5.83
C TRP A 401 3.96 -16.30 5.75
N HIS A 402 3.85 -15.01 5.46
CA HIS A 402 5.01 -14.20 5.11
C HIS A 402 5.18 -13.04 6.10
N PRO A 403 6.38 -12.78 6.65
CA PRO A 403 6.66 -11.49 7.28
C PRO A 403 6.35 -10.34 6.30
N PHE A 404 5.56 -9.37 6.74
CA PHE A 404 5.23 -8.16 5.97
C PHE A 404 5.76 -6.94 6.72
N SER A 405 6.93 -6.46 6.32
CA SER A 405 7.70 -5.46 7.06
C SER A 405 7.70 -4.09 6.37
N TYR A 406 7.80 -3.02 7.15
CA TYR A 406 7.82 -1.64 6.68
C TYR A 406 8.70 -0.77 7.59
N LEU A 407 9.15 0.38 7.09
CA LEU A 407 9.83 1.43 7.86
C LEU A 407 8.82 2.46 8.39
N ASN A 408 8.08 3.07 7.49
CA ASN A 408 7.05 4.06 7.80
C ASN A 408 5.69 3.65 7.23
N ASN A 409 4.65 4.20 7.80
CA ASN A 409 3.28 4.08 7.29
C ASN A 409 2.51 5.41 7.44
N SER A 410 1.22 5.41 7.15
CA SER A 410 0.39 6.59 7.22
C SER A 410 0.02 7.05 8.65
N TYR A 411 0.42 6.29 9.67
CA TYR A 411 0.13 6.56 11.09
C TYR A 411 1.38 6.77 11.93
N HIS A 412 2.53 6.19 11.51
CA HIS A 412 3.78 6.22 12.26
C HIS A 412 4.97 6.49 11.33
N ARG A 413 5.83 7.39 11.74
CA ARG A 413 7.09 7.67 11.10
C ARG A 413 8.20 7.74 12.14
N ASP A 414 8.53 6.56 12.69
CA ASP A 414 9.55 6.39 13.74
C ASP A 414 10.95 6.13 13.15
N THR A 415 11.06 6.10 11.81
CA THR A 415 12.32 5.84 11.12
C THR A 415 13.28 7.00 11.32
N ASP A 416 14.51 6.67 11.66
CA ASP A 416 15.63 7.63 11.71
C ASP A 416 15.94 8.13 10.30
N MET A 417 15.46 9.33 9.98
CA MET A 417 15.63 9.94 8.67
C MET A 417 17.07 10.31 8.36
N ASP A 418 17.93 10.50 9.37
CA ASP A 418 19.35 10.75 9.16
C ASP A 418 20.12 9.48 8.79
N ASN A 419 19.56 8.31 9.16
CA ASN A 419 20.10 6.99 8.88
C ASN A 419 19.26 6.19 7.86
N LEU A 420 18.53 6.87 6.98
CA LEU A 420 17.56 6.25 6.07
C LEU A 420 18.17 5.25 5.09
N VAL A 421 19.42 5.43 4.70
CA VAL A 421 20.15 4.48 3.84
C VAL A 421 20.32 3.13 4.55
N ASP A 422 20.75 3.11 5.81
CA ASP A 422 20.87 1.88 6.59
C ASP A 422 19.50 1.28 6.90
N CYS A 423 18.48 2.12 7.16
CA CYS A 423 17.09 1.67 7.31
C CYS A 423 16.59 0.94 6.04
N ALA A 424 16.85 1.52 4.86
CA ALA A 424 16.51 0.89 3.59
C ALA A 424 17.26 -0.44 3.38
N THR A 425 18.54 -0.51 3.75
CA THR A 425 19.33 -1.75 3.73
C THR A 425 18.67 -2.81 4.60
N THR A 426 18.28 -2.46 5.85
CA THR A 426 17.63 -3.43 6.75
C THR A 426 16.34 -3.97 6.17
N LEU A 427 15.51 -3.13 5.54
CA LEU A 427 14.21 -3.51 4.98
C LEU A 427 14.34 -4.30 3.67
N LEU A 428 15.05 -3.74 2.68
CA LEU A 428 15.09 -4.32 1.32
C LEU A 428 15.91 -5.60 1.24
N LEU A 429 16.78 -5.88 2.22
CA LEU A 429 17.49 -7.14 2.34
C LEU A 429 16.85 -8.11 3.35
N ALA A 430 15.74 -7.75 3.98
CA ALA A 430 15.01 -8.65 4.87
C ALA A 430 14.29 -9.76 4.09
N PRO A 431 14.17 -10.98 4.67
CA PRO A 431 13.27 -12.01 4.15
C PRO A 431 11.80 -11.61 4.34
N GLY A 432 10.95 -12.07 3.43
CA GLY A 432 9.52 -11.76 3.43
C GLY A 432 9.17 -10.56 2.55
N VAL A 433 7.97 -10.03 2.73
CA VAL A 433 7.47 -8.86 2.00
C VAL A 433 8.07 -7.58 2.58
N ALA A 434 8.56 -6.70 1.71
CA ALA A 434 9.09 -5.38 2.09
C ALA A 434 8.18 -4.28 1.55
N GLN A 435 7.61 -3.44 2.42
CA GLN A 435 6.79 -2.31 2.03
C GLN A 435 7.59 -1.00 2.08
N ILE A 436 7.63 -0.30 0.97
CA ILE A 436 8.09 1.09 0.86
C ILE A 436 6.87 1.99 1.02
N PHE A 437 6.89 2.90 1.99
CA PHE A 437 5.88 3.96 2.09
C PHE A 437 6.28 5.12 1.18
N TYR A 438 5.35 5.65 0.39
CA TYR A 438 5.65 6.69 -0.59
C TYR A 438 6.49 7.82 0.01
N GLY A 439 7.59 8.13 -0.65
CA GLY A 439 8.52 9.18 -0.25
C GLY A 439 9.58 8.76 0.78
N ASP A 440 9.61 7.50 1.24
CA ASP A 440 10.77 7.00 1.99
C ASP A 440 12.02 7.02 1.10
N GLU A 441 11.88 6.59 -0.15
CA GLU A 441 12.95 6.54 -1.15
C GLU A 441 13.44 7.92 -1.61
N THR A 442 12.67 8.96 -1.39
CA THR A 442 13.03 10.34 -1.76
C THR A 442 13.39 11.22 -0.58
N ARG A 443 13.38 10.65 0.63
CA ARG A 443 13.55 11.37 1.90
C ARG A 443 12.53 12.51 2.05
N ARG A 444 11.25 12.20 1.72
CA ARG A 444 10.15 13.14 1.78
C ARG A 444 10.04 13.75 3.19
N PRO A 445 9.96 15.09 3.31
CA PRO A 445 9.84 15.74 4.63
C PRO A 445 8.45 15.49 5.25
N LEU A 446 8.34 15.67 6.55
CA LEU A 446 7.05 15.78 7.23
C LEU A 446 6.32 17.04 6.73
N SER A 447 4.99 17.06 6.85
CA SER A 447 4.23 18.27 6.59
C SER A 447 4.65 19.40 7.54
N ASP A 448 4.93 20.58 6.98
CA ASP A 448 5.20 21.80 7.75
C ASP A 448 3.96 22.35 8.46
N ALA A 449 2.78 21.82 8.14
CA ALA A 449 1.58 22.17 8.88
C ALA A 449 1.86 21.90 10.36
N ARG A 450 1.94 22.95 11.15
CA ARG A 450 2.15 22.92 12.61
C ARG A 450 0.93 22.35 13.33
N LEU A 451 0.44 21.25 12.81
CA LEU A 451 -0.42 20.32 13.47
C LEU A 451 0.44 19.64 14.53
N ASN A 452 -0.16 19.26 15.63
CA ASN A 452 0.55 18.54 16.67
C ASN A 452 1.41 17.43 16.05
N VAL A 453 2.65 17.28 16.52
CA VAL A 453 3.62 16.28 15.99
C VAL A 453 3.07 14.86 16.03
N ASP A 454 2.09 14.59 16.90
CA ASP A 454 1.39 13.29 17.02
C ASP A 454 0.20 13.15 16.05
N SER A 455 -0.01 14.10 15.14
CA SER A 455 -1.09 14.03 14.16
C SER A 455 -0.64 13.26 12.93
N ASP A 456 -1.40 12.25 12.52
CA ASP A 456 -1.19 11.48 11.27
C ASP A 456 -0.97 12.36 10.04
N GLN A 457 -1.51 13.58 10.06
CA GLN A 457 -1.40 14.53 8.95
C GLN A 457 0.06 14.93 8.68
N ALA A 458 0.91 14.94 9.70
CA ALA A 458 2.33 15.22 9.53
C ALA A 458 3.03 14.16 8.67
N PHE A 459 2.58 12.90 8.77
CA PHE A 459 3.16 11.76 8.03
C PHE A 459 2.64 11.66 6.59
N ARG A 460 1.55 12.37 6.26
CA ARG A 460 0.82 12.31 4.99
C ARG A 460 1.08 13.54 4.12
N SER A 461 2.31 14.09 4.15
CA SER A 461 2.73 15.21 3.30
C SER A 461 2.74 14.83 1.82
N ASP A 462 2.75 15.83 0.95
CA ASP A 462 2.86 15.62 -0.49
C ASP A 462 4.23 15.07 -0.89
N MET A 463 4.26 14.35 -2.01
CA MET A 463 5.50 13.83 -2.57
C MET A 463 6.44 14.97 -2.99
N ASN A 464 7.71 14.89 -2.61
CA ASN A 464 8.71 15.92 -2.84
C ASN A 464 9.41 15.82 -4.22
N TRP A 465 8.63 15.76 -5.32
CA TRP A 465 9.12 15.55 -6.68
C TRP A 465 10.19 16.56 -7.13
N GLN A 466 10.22 17.75 -6.54
CA GLN A 466 11.16 18.82 -6.92
C GLN A 466 12.40 18.88 -6.04
N ASP A 467 12.41 18.13 -4.93
CA ASP A 467 13.49 18.13 -3.93
C ASP A 467 13.78 16.69 -3.47
N ILE A 468 14.11 15.84 -4.43
CA ILE A 468 14.41 14.43 -4.20
C ILE A 468 15.84 14.28 -3.69
N ASP A 469 16.05 13.58 -2.58
CA ASP A 469 17.37 13.11 -2.18
C ASP A 469 17.84 12.00 -3.12
N SER A 470 18.75 12.35 -4.02
CA SER A 470 19.21 11.46 -5.07
C SER A 470 20.06 10.28 -4.55
N VAL A 471 20.72 10.43 -3.42
CA VAL A 471 21.55 9.36 -2.83
C VAL A 471 20.64 8.28 -2.25
N THR A 472 19.61 8.68 -1.51
CA THR A 472 18.61 7.78 -0.96
C THR A 472 17.84 7.07 -2.08
N LEU A 473 17.37 7.82 -3.08
CA LEU A 473 16.64 7.24 -4.21
C LEU A 473 17.47 6.21 -4.98
N ASP A 474 18.74 6.50 -5.27
CA ASP A 474 19.64 5.56 -5.96
C ASP A 474 19.86 4.29 -5.13
N HIS A 475 19.98 4.41 -3.82
CA HIS A 475 20.13 3.28 -2.91
C HIS A 475 18.89 2.37 -2.94
N PHE A 476 17.68 2.94 -2.82
CA PHE A 476 16.42 2.18 -2.94
C PHE A 476 16.30 1.49 -4.31
N LYS A 477 16.62 2.18 -5.40
CA LYS A 477 16.59 1.62 -6.76
C LYS A 477 17.54 0.42 -6.91
N ARG A 478 18.79 0.56 -6.45
CA ARG A 478 19.78 -0.53 -6.53
C ARG A 478 19.34 -1.74 -5.72
N LEU A 479 18.97 -1.56 -4.46
CA LEU A 479 18.55 -2.68 -3.61
C LEU A 479 17.23 -3.31 -4.07
N GLY A 480 16.25 -2.51 -4.47
CA GLY A 480 14.99 -3.02 -5.00
C GLY A 480 15.18 -3.82 -6.30
N THR A 481 16.01 -3.31 -7.22
CA THR A 481 16.35 -4.02 -8.46
C THR A 481 17.08 -5.34 -8.17
N ILE A 482 18.05 -5.33 -7.24
CA ILE A 482 18.76 -6.55 -6.81
C ILE A 482 17.77 -7.55 -6.20
N ARG A 483 16.90 -7.10 -5.30
CA ARG A 483 15.89 -7.94 -4.65
C ARG A 483 14.95 -8.59 -5.67
N LYS A 484 14.48 -7.82 -6.66
CA LYS A 484 13.61 -8.32 -7.74
C LYS A 484 14.32 -9.32 -8.64
N ALA A 485 15.57 -9.04 -9.02
CA ALA A 485 16.35 -9.90 -9.90
C ALA A 485 16.84 -11.19 -9.22
N HIS A 486 16.94 -11.18 -7.89
CA HIS A 486 17.48 -12.28 -7.08
C HIS A 486 16.49 -12.65 -5.95
N PRO A 487 15.44 -13.43 -6.24
CA PRO A 487 14.40 -13.80 -5.27
C PRO A 487 14.95 -14.45 -4.00
N ALA A 488 16.13 -15.10 -4.06
CA ALA A 488 16.78 -15.66 -2.88
C ALA A 488 17.10 -14.61 -1.81
N VAL A 489 17.22 -13.31 -2.14
CA VAL A 489 17.39 -12.24 -1.15
C VAL A 489 16.21 -12.23 -0.16
N ALA A 490 15.00 -12.43 -0.66
CA ALA A 490 13.77 -12.34 0.14
C ALA A 490 13.24 -13.70 0.62
N SER A 491 13.40 -14.77 -0.16
CA SER A 491 12.81 -16.09 0.13
C SER A 491 13.83 -17.22 0.29
N GLY A 492 15.12 -16.96 0.03
CA GLY A 492 16.17 -17.95 0.23
C GLY A 492 16.33 -18.34 1.71
N ARG A 493 16.57 -19.63 1.96
CA ARG A 493 16.89 -20.11 3.29
C ARG A 493 18.18 -19.46 3.78
N GLN A 494 18.13 -18.77 4.90
CA GLN A 494 19.31 -18.12 5.45
C GLN A 494 20.24 -19.09 6.17
N VAL A 495 21.53 -18.84 6.02
CA VAL A 495 22.63 -19.39 6.85
C VAL A 495 23.47 -18.21 7.30
N THR A 496 23.46 -17.91 8.58
CA THR A 496 24.28 -16.84 9.15
C THR A 496 25.74 -17.29 9.23
N LEU A 497 26.67 -16.48 8.69
CA LEU A 497 28.11 -16.78 8.63
C LEU A 497 28.89 -16.06 9.73
N ASP A 498 28.55 -14.81 10.00
CA ASP A 498 29.07 -14.00 11.11
C ASP A 498 28.05 -12.90 11.48
N ASN A 499 28.43 -11.94 12.33
CA ASN A 499 27.52 -10.88 12.83
C ASN A 499 26.99 -9.95 11.73
N HIS A 500 27.64 -9.93 10.56
CA HIS A 500 27.30 -9.01 9.47
C HIS A 500 27.14 -9.72 8.13
N THR A 501 27.33 -11.04 8.06
CA THR A 501 27.30 -11.80 6.80
C THR A 501 26.33 -12.97 6.90
N CYS A 502 25.50 -13.12 5.89
CA CYS A 502 24.67 -14.31 5.72
C CYS A 502 24.66 -14.79 4.25
N ALA A 503 24.40 -16.07 4.08
CA ALA A 503 24.05 -16.65 2.79
C ALA A 503 22.54 -16.85 2.70
N ARG A 504 21.94 -16.55 1.55
CA ARG A 504 20.56 -16.86 1.19
C ARG A 504 20.57 -17.90 0.09
N VAL A 505 20.12 -19.10 0.43
CA VAL A 505 20.12 -20.25 -0.48
C VAL A 505 18.73 -20.43 -1.06
N GLY A 506 18.57 -20.04 -2.30
CA GLY A 506 17.37 -20.28 -3.11
C GLY A 506 17.42 -21.58 -3.88
N LEU A 507 16.42 -21.85 -4.69
CA LEU A 507 16.32 -23.06 -5.50
C LEU A 507 17.46 -23.15 -6.55
N ASN A 508 17.73 -22.05 -7.25
CA ASN A 508 18.66 -22.00 -8.37
C ASN A 508 19.84 -21.05 -8.17
N GLU A 509 19.89 -20.36 -7.03
CA GLU A 509 20.91 -19.36 -6.73
C GLU A 509 21.28 -19.33 -5.26
N THR A 510 22.46 -18.81 -4.99
CA THR A 510 22.89 -18.42 -3.64
C THR A 510 23.35 -16.98 -3.66
N VAL A 511 22.86 -16.19 -2.73
CA VAL A 511 23.23 -14.79 -2.55
C VAL A 511 23.94 -14.64 -1.21
N ILE A 512 25.14 -14.06 -1.18
CA ILE A 512 25.82 -13.66 0.06
C ILE A 512 25.51 -12.18 0.30
N VAL A 513 25.01 -11.86 1.46
CA VAL A 513 24.75 -10.49 1.91
C VAL A 513 25.74 -10.14 3.01
N ARG A 514 26.48 -9.05 2.86
CA ARG A 514 27.34 -8.46 3.88
C ARG A 514 26.89 -7.03 4.14
N VAL A 515 26.64 -6.69 5.38
CA VAL A 515 26.43 -5.31 5.84
C VAL A 515 27.69 -4.80 6.56
N ARG A 516 27.89 -3.48 6.52
CA ARG A 516 29.09 -2.81 7.08
C ARG A 516 30.42 -3.44 6.67
N PRO A 517 30.65 -3.71 5.37
CA PRO A 517 31.96 -4.19 4.92
C PRO A 517 33.01 -3.09 5.11
N GLU A 518 34.18 -3.45 5.65
CA GLU A 518 35.34 -2.58 5.71
C GLU A 518 36.10 -2.61 4.38
N GLU A 519 36.82 -1.53 4.05
CA GLU A 519 37.65 -1.49 2.84
C GLU A 519 38.64 -2.67 2.81
N CYS A 520 38.74 -3.34 1.67
CA CYS A 520 39.60 -4.50 1.46
C CYS A 520 39.32 -5.70 2.39
N GLU A 521 38.20 -5.71 3.10
CA GLU A 521 37.82 -6.84 3.94
C GLU A 521 37.59 -8.10 3.09
N GLY A 522 38.00 -9.25 3.62
CA GLY A 522 37.70 -10.55 3.03
C GLY A 522 36.36 -11.08 3.48
N ILE A 523 35.32 -10.97 2.67
CA ILE A 523 33.97 -11.46 2.98
C ILE A 523 33.94 -12.99 2.87
N PRO A 524 33.50 -13.72 3.92
CA PRO A 524 33.44 -15.18 3.88
C PRO A 524 32.36 -15.66 2.90
N VAL A 525 32.73 -16.58 2.01
CA VAL A 525 31.84 -17.22 1.02
C VAL A 525 32.07 -18.73 0.95
N GLY A 526 33.00 -19.25 1.76
CA GLY A 526 33.35 -20.66 1.76
C GLY A 526 32.17 -21.59 2.10
N GLY A 527 32.05 -22.69 1.38
CA GLY A 527 30.92 -23.62 1.48
C GLY A 527 29.77 -23.31 0.53
N PHE A 528 29.72 -22.09 -0.02
CA PHE A 528 28.71 -21.67 -1.00
C PHE A 528 29.31 -21.44 -2.39
N PHE A 529 30.51 -20.86 -2.45
CA PHE A 529 31.26 -20.66 -3.69
C PHE A 529 32.61 -21.38 -3.62
N SER A 530 33.01 -21.99 -4.74
CA SER A 530 34.22 -22.80 -4.84
C SER A 530 35.47 -21.92 -4.96
N GLU A 531 36.64 -22.46 -4.58
CA GLU A 531 37.92 -21.79 -4.79
C GLU A 531 38.16 -21.48 -6.26
N GLY A 532 38.57 -20.26 -6.56
CA GLY A 532 38.76 -19.74 -7.92
C GLY A 532 37.50 -19.35 -8.66
N GLU A 533 36.32 -19.59 -8.08
CA GLU A 533 35.05 -19.21 -8.73
C GLU A 533 34.92 -17.70 -8.85
N GLN A 534 34.42 -17.23 -10.00
CA GLN A 534 34.18 -15.82 -10.25
C GLN A 534 32.84 -15.41 -9.66
N VAL A 535 32.82 -14.29 -8.97
CA VAL A 535 31.63 -13.71 -8.35
C VAL A 535 31.48 -12.23 -8.73
N VAL A 536 30.24 -11.75 -8.67
CA VAL A 536 29.89 -10.34 -8.89
C VAL A 536 29.29 -9.80 -7.60
N GLU A 537 29.79 -8.65 -7.18
CA GLU A 537 29.15 -7.80 -6.18
C GLU A 537 28.14 -6.92 -6.91
N LEU A 538 26.86 -7.14 -6.66
CA LEU A 538 25.75 -6.59 -7.46
C LEU A 538 25.53 -5.09 -7.27
N TYR A 539 25.87 -4.58 -6.08
CA TYR A 539 25.58 -3.18 -5.74
C TYR A 539 26.52 -2.20 -6.48
N THR A 540 27.80 -2.58 -6.64
CA THR A 540 28.82 -1.76 -7.35
C THR A 540 29.20 -2.33 -8.73
N GLY A 541 28.82 -3.58 -9.00
CA GLY A 541 29.18 -4.30 -10.24
C GLY A 541 30.61 -4.83 -10.29
N GLN A 542 31.35 -4.81 -9.19
CA GLN A 542 32.72 -5.32 -9.11
C GLN A 542 32.76 -6.84 -9.22
N ARG A 543 33.86 -7.37 -9.74
CA ARG A 543 34.11 -8.82 -9.90
C ARG A 543 35.34 -9.22 -9.12
N ALA A 544 35.32 -10.42 -8.58
CA ALA A 544 36.44 -11.00 -7.85
C ALA A 544 36.43 -12.52 -7.98
N ALA A 545 37.60 -13.15 -7.73
CA ALA A 545 37.69 -14.61 -7.58
C ALA A 545 37.69 -14.98 -6.08
N VAL A 546 37.07 -16.10 -5.77
CA VAL A 546 37.14 -16.69 -4.42
C VAL A 546 38.57 -17.14 -4.16
N THR A 547 39.15 -16.70 -3.03
CA THR A 547 40.51 -17.05 -2.61
C THR A 547 40.51 -17.32 -1.10
N GLY A 548 40.92 -18.53 -0.72
CA GLY A 548 40.93 -18.96 0.68
C GLY A 548 39.53 -18.94 1.32
N GLY A 549 38.49 -19.25 0.55
CA GLY A 549 37.09 -19.24 1.01
C GLY A 549 36.51 -17.84 1.25
N LYS A 550 37.17 -16.80 0.75
CA LYS A 550 36.76 -15.39 0.87
C LYS A 550 36.83 -14.68 -0.47
N VAL A 551 36.09 -13.58 -0.58
CA VAL A 551 36.20 -12.62 -1.70
C VAL A 551 36.55 -11.24 -1.17
N ARG A 552 37.25 -10.44 -1.98
CA ARG A 552 37.61 -9.05 -1.69
C ARG A 552 37.30 -8.18 -2.87
N PHE A 553 36.73 -7.03 -2.58
CA PHE A 553 36.45 -5.99 -3.57
C PHE A 553 37.22 -4.71 -3.17
N ASP A 554 37.55 -3.89 -4.13
CA ASP A 554 38.34 -2.68 -3.90
C ASP A 554 37.54 -1.61 -3.14
N LYS A 555 36.22 -1.58 -3.32
CA LYS A 555 35.33 -0.53 -2.81
C LYS A 555 33.97 -1.09 -2.43
N TYR A 556 33.41 -0.60 -1.36
CA TYR A 556 32.01 -0.80 -0.97
C TYR A 556 31.28 0.54 -0.91
N GLU A 557 30.03 0.57 -1.27
CA GLU A 557 29.19 1.78 -1.23
C GLU A 557 28.00 1.55 -0.31
N ASN A 558 27.60 2.61 0.39
CA ASN A 558 26.42 2.61 1.29
C ASN A 558 26.39 1.44 2.29
N GLY A 559 27.56 0.98 2.74
CA GLY A 559 27.67 -0.02 3.80
C GLY A 559 27.10 -1.40 3.46
N VAL A 560 27.03 -1.79 2.17
CA VAL A 560 26.43 -3.05 1.75
C VAL A 560 27.25 -3.73 0.66
N ALA A 561 27.24 -5.06 0.65
CA ALA A 561 27.66 -5.89 -0.49
C ALA A 561 26.68 -7.06 -0.66
N VAL A 562 26.25 -7.27 -1.90
CA VAL A 562 25.38 -8.38 -2.31
C VAL A 562 26.07 -9.17 -3.40
N ILE A 563 26.45 -10.41 -3.10
CA ILE A 563 27.39 -11.17 -3.90
C ILE A 563 26.73 -12.43 -4.46
N VAL A 564 26.86 -12.63 -5.75
CA VAL A 564 26.37 -13.83 -6.44
C VAL A 564 27.49 -14.43 -7.29
N LYS A 565 27.31 -15.69 -7.64
CA LYS A 565 28.16 -16.35 -8.64
C LYS A 565 28.00 -15.67 -10.00
N GLU A 566 29.12 -15.36 -10.65
CA GLU A 566 29.09 -14.91 -12.03
C GLU A 566 28.61 -16.05 -12.95
N LEU A 567 27.48 -15.83 -13.61
CA LEU A 567 27.00 -16.81 -14.61
C LEU A 567 27.96 -16.81 -15.79
N SER A 568 28.67 -17.90 -16.00
CA SER A 568 29.47 -18.06 -17.20
C SER A 568 28.51 -18.04 -18.40
N ASN A 569 28.61 -17.01 -19.25
CA ASN A 569 28.00 -17.06 -20.60
C ASN A 569 28.61 -18.23 -21.36
N LYS A 570 28.05 -19.43 -21.21
CA LYS A 570 28.23 -20.47 -22.18
C LYS A 570 27.34 -20.09 -23.36
N LEU A 571 27.99 -19.45 -24.37
CA LEU A 571 27.48 -19.29 -25.73
C LEU A 571 27.06 -20.65 -26.32
#